data_78d81781b667d46dbaa4fd8aa19fe113
#
_entry.id   78d81781b667d46dbaa4fd8aa19fe113
#
_cell.length_a   1.000
_cell.length_b   1.000
_cell.length_c   1.000
_cell.angle_alpha   90.00
_cell.angle_beta   90.00
_cell.angle_gamma   90.00
#
_symmetry.space_group_name_H-M   'P 1'
#
loop_
_entity.id
_entity.type
_entity.pdbx_description
1 polymer ?
#
loop_
_entity_poly.entity_id
_entity_poly.type
_entity_poly.pdbx_seq_one_letter_code
_entity_poly.pdbx_strand_id
1 'polypeptide(L)'
;MRKALRPILSLKTPFISKNSLKVFRLDDNKHPYVTLGEKNSKVVREGNVVHVYMTAIRSHFSPDNIEGIKMGDEVYFHVTNLEQDWDVPHGFGIKGANNAELLIMPGETQTLKWVPDRVGILPFYCTDFCSALHQEMSGYIRVSPKGSTVPLSFSLGQNSRPLDSLTTK
;
A
#
# COMPACT_ATOMS: atom_id res chain seq x y z
N MET A 1 32.33 15.45 -28.35
CA MET A 1 32.23 14.10 -27.78
C MET A 1 30.93 14.00 -26.95
N ARG A 2 29.90 13.33 -27.45
CA ARG A 2 28.63 13.14 -26.77
C ARG A 2 28.70 11.84 -25.95
N LYS A 3 28.61 11.94 -24.60
CA LYS A 3 28.52 10.75 -23.74
C LYS A 3 27.13 10.12 -23.89
N ALA A 4 27.08 8.89 -24.34
CA ALA A 4 25.86 8.11 -24.44
C ALA A 4 25.33 7.81 -23.04
N LEU A 5 24.05 8.15 -22.80
CA LEU A 5 23.28 7.74 -21.62
C LEU A 5 23.10 6.19 -21.65
N ARG A 6 23.50 5.53 -20.60
CA ARG A 6 23.25 4.09 -20.43
C ARG A 6 21.77 3.85 -20.19
N PRO A 7 21.15 2.85 -20.81
CA PRO A 7 19.76 2.53 -20.55
C PRO A 7 19.60 2.02 -19.12
N ILE A 8 18.58 2.56 -18.43
CA ILE A 8 18.16 2.10 -17.10
C ILE A 8 17.73 0.63 -17.22
N LEU A 9 18.37 -0.23 -16.45
CA LEU A 9 18.04 -1.66 -16.38
C LEU A 9 16.55 -1.80 -15.99
N SER A 10 15.78 -2.36 -16.90
CA SER A 10 14.41 -2.81 -16.60
C SER A 10 14.47 -3.89 -15.52
N LEU A 11 14.00 -3.56 -14.32
CA LEU A 11 13.77 -4.55 -13.27
C LEU A 11 12.69 -5.52 -13.78
N LYS A 12 13.13 -6.71 -14.17
CA LYS A 12 12.22 -7.82 -14.48
C LYS A 12 11.42 -8.14 -13.23
N THR A 13 10.12 -7.84 -13.26
CA THR A 13 9.19 -8.32 -12.25
C THR A 13 9.31 -9.84 -12.14
N PRO A 14 9.42 -10.42 -10.94
CA PRO A 14 9.50 -11.86 -10.79
C PRO A 14 8.27 -12.51 -11.43
N PHE A 15 8.51 -13.55 -12.20
CA PHE A 15 7.50 -14.33 -12.91
C PHE A 15 6.66 -15.07 -11.87
N ILE A 16 5.46 -14.58 -11.58
CA ILE A 16 4.55 -15.20 -10.62
C ILE A 16 3.77 -16.30 -11.36
N SER A 17 3.92 -17.54 -10.89
CA SER A 17 3.16 -18.69 -11.37
C SER A 17 1.65 -18.44 -11.28
N LYS A 18 0.91 -18.73 -12.36
CA LYS A 18 -0.53 -18.42 -12.50
C LYS A 18 -1.47 -19.21 -11.56
N ASN A 19 -0.97 -20.13 -10.74
CA ASN A 19 -1.82 -21.16 -10.14
C ASN A 19 -2.12 -21.03 -8.63
N SER A 20 -1.69 -19.98 -7.91
CA SER A 20 -1.91 -19.95 -6.45
C SER A 20 -2.46 -18.66 -5.86
N LEU A 21 -2.88 -17.70 -6.67
CA LEU A 21 -3.21 -16.37 -6.19
C LEU A 21 -4.69 -16.05 -6.36
N LYS A 22 -5.48 -16.25 -5.30
CA LYS A 22 -6.80 -15.63 -5.19
C LYS A 22 -6.65 -14.31 -4.44
N VAL A 23 -6.52 -13.22 -5.18
CA VAL A 23 -6.59 -11.85 -4.66
C VAL A 23 -8.01 -11.34 -4.91
N PHE A 24 -8.71 -11.02 -3.84
CA PHE A 24 -10.03 -10.40 -3.94
C PHE A 24 -9.90 -8.91 -3.71
N ARG A 25 -10.25 -8.13 -4.70
CA ARG A 25 -10.40 -6.69 -4.61
C ARG A 25 -11.78 -6.37 -4.04
N LEU A 26 -11.84 -5.60 -2.95
CA LEU A 26 -13.10 -5.17 -2.36
C LEU A 26 -13.74 -4.03 -3.15
N ASP A 27 -12.92 -3.23 -3.82
CA ASP A 27 -13.37 -2.13 -4.68
C ASP A 27 -12.65 -2.19 -6.02
N ASP A 28 -13.42 -2.49 -7.08
CA ASP A 28 -12.89 -2.82 -8.41
C ASP A 28 -12.75 -1.56 -9.30
N ASN A 29 -11.98 -0.57 -8.88
CA ASN A 29 -11.74 0.68 -9.63
C ASN A 29 -12.98 1.53 -9.92
N LYS A 30 -14.03 1.39 -9.12
CA LYS A 30 -15.26 2.17 -9.29
C LYS A 30 -15.14 3.58 -8.69
N HIS A 31 -14.09 3.82 -7.92
CA HIS A 31 -13.89 5.12 -7.29
C HIS A 31 -13.35 6.12 -8.32
N PRO A 32 -14.05 7.25 -8.56
CA PRO A 32 -13.67 8.21 -9.61
C PRO A 32 -12.32 8.90 -9.36
N TYR A 33 -11.82 8.87 -8.13
CA TYR A 33 -10.57 9.55 -7.72
C TYR A 33 -9.34 8.66 -7.68
N VAL A 34 -9.46 7.37 -8.06
CA VAL A 34 -8.29 6.48 -8.14
C VAL A 34 -7.40 6.92 -9.31
N THR A 35 -6.17 7.28 -9.02
CA THR A 35 -5.19 7.67 -10.03
C THR A 35 -4.72 6.47 -10.86
N LEU A 36 -4.12 6.72 -12.03
CA LEU A 36 -3.62 5.64 -12.89
C LEU A 36 -2.60 4.75 -12.19
N GLY A 37 -1.74 5.33 -11.33
CA GLY A 37 -0.73 4.59 -10.57
C GLY A 37 -1.35 3.66 -9.53
N GLU A 38 -2.41 4.07 -8.87
CA GLU A 38 -3.09 3.33 -7.82
C GLU A 38 -3.78 2.07 -8.33
N LYS A 39 -4.19 2.03 -9.60
CA LYS A 39 -4.73 0.82 -10.24
C LYS A 39 -3.76 -0.36 -10.23
N ASN A 40 -2.47 -0.10 -10.03
CA ASN A 40 -1.45 -1.14 -9.90
C ASN A 40 -1.32 -1.68 -8.48
N SER A 41 -2.04 -1.10 -7.51
CA SER A 41 -2.07 -1.61 -6.14
C SER A 41 -2.63 -3.03 -6.10
N LYS A 42 -1.94 -3.90 -5.41
CA LYS A 42 -2.33 -5.32 -5.29
C LYS A 42 -1.75 -5.94 -4.03
N VAL A 43 -2.40 -6.99 -3.55
CA VAL A 43 -1.92 -7.80 -2.45
C VAL A 43 -1.83 -9.25 -2.91
N VAL A 44 -0.68 -9.88 -2.71
CA VAL A 44 -0.35 -11.19 -3.27
C VAL A 44 0.19 -12.08 -2.16
N ARG A 45 -0.30 -13.32 -2.07
CA ARG A 45 0.16 -14.31 -1.10
C ARG A 45 0.82 -15.49 -1.79
N GLU A 46 2.00 -15.86 -1.30
CA GLU A 46 2.74 -17.07 -1.67
C GLU A 46 3.08 -17.85 -0.39
N GLY A 47 2.27 -18.85 -0.07
CA GLY A 47 2.41 -19.58 1.19
C GLY A 47 2.17 -18.66 2.41
N ASN A 48 3.20 -18.47 3.23
CA ASN A 48 3.20 -17.54 4.37
C ASN A 48 3.81 -16.16 4.06
N VAL A 49 4.24 -15.94 2.82
CA VAL A 49 4.75 -14.65 2.37
C VAL A 49 3.64 -13.85 1.74
N VAL A 50 3.51 -12.58 2.13
CA VAL A 50 2.52 -11.65 1.57
C VAL A 50 3.25 -10.42 1.04
N HIS A 51 3.01 -10.10 -0.22
CA HIS A 51 3.49 -8.87 -0.84
C HIS A 51 2.33 -7.89 -1.00
N VAL A 52 2.47 -6.71 -0.42
CA VAL A 52 1.52 -5.59 -0.54
C VAL A 52 2.18 -4.54 -1.41
N TYR A 53 1.71 -4.39 -2.65
CA TYR A 53 2.13 -3.31 -3.54
C TYR A 53 1.15 -2.17 -3.37
N MET A 54 1.62 -1.07 -2.83
CA MET A 54 0.79 0.09 -2.52
C MET A 54 1.43 1.38 -3.00
N THR A 55 0.59 2.38 -3.12
CA THR A 55 0.99 3.72 -3.52
C THR A 55 0.66 4.73 -2.43
N ALA A 56 1.42 5.79 -2.39
CA ALA A 56 1.23 6.95 -1.54
C ALA A 56 1.09 8.20 -2.41
N ILE A 57 0.04 8.97 -2.16
CA ILE A 57 -0.19 10.28 -2.77
C ILE A 57 -0.98 11.12 -1.75
N ARG A 58 -0.84 12.44 -1.73
CA ARG A 58 -1.61 13.32 -0.86
C ARG A 58 -3.11 13.11 -1.08
N SER A 59 -3.89 12.70 -0.13
CA SER A 59 -3.60 12.42 1.28
C SER A 59 -4.06 11.00 1.64
N HIS A 60 -3.69 10.01 0.85
CA HIS A 60 -4.10 8.63 1.07
C HIS A 60 -3.06 7.60 0.60
N PHE A 61 -3.20 6.39 1.11
CA PHE A 61 -2.56 5.19 0.61
C PHE A 61 -3.54 4.35 -0.22
N SER A 62 -3.03 3.63 -1.21
CA SER A 62 -3.82 2.65 -1.96
C SER A 62 -3.03 1.33 -2.10
N PRO A 63 -3.51 0.21 -1.55
CA PRO A 63 -4.77 0.04 -0.80
C PRO A 63 -4.72 0.67 0.60
N ASP A 64 -5.89 1.02 1.14
CA ASP A 64 -6.05 1.59 2.47
C ASP A 64 -6.58 0.58 3.52
N ASN A 65 -7.22 -0.49 3.07
CA ASN A 65 -7.68 -1.58 3.92
C ASN A 65 -7.19 -2.92 3.39
N ILE A 66 -6.60 -3.73 4.26
CA ILE A 66 -6.02 -5.03 3.91
C ILE A 66 -6.52 -6.07 4.90
N GLU A 67 -7.12 -7.13 4.39
CA GLU A 67 -7.61 -8.26 5.18
C GLU A 67 -6.95 -9.58 4.75
N GLY A 68 -7.03 -10.58 5.61
CA GLY A 68 -6.53 -11.92 5.33
C GLY A 68 -5.05 -12.11 5.62
N ILE A 69 -4.34 -11.11 6.14
CA ILE A 69 -3.02 -11.30 6.74
C ILE A 69 -3.19 -12.12 8.01
N LYS A 70 -2.29 -13.05 8.26
CA LYS A 70 -2.32 -13.96 9.40
C LYS A 70 -1.14 -13.70 10.33
N MET A 71 -1.33 -13.93 11.60
CA MET A 71 -0.24 -13.89 12.56
C MET A 71 0.90 -14.84 12.13
N GLY A 72 2.12 -14.32 12.06
CA GLY A 72 3.32 -15.03 11.64
C GLY A 72 3.56 -15.07 10.13
N ASP A 73 2.73 -14.40 9.31
CA ASP A 73 3.06 -14.18 7.91
C ASP A 73 4.30 -13.28 7.78
N GLU A 74 5.11 -13.48 6.75
CA GLU A 74 6.13 -12.51 6.34
C GLU A 74 5.52 -11.51 5.36
N VAL A 75 5.27 -10.28 5.81
CA VAL A 75 4.61 -9.26 4.99
C VAL A 75 5.63 -8.25 4.50
N TYR A 76 5.64 -8.02 3.18
CA TYR A 76 6.48 -7.02 2.52
C TYR A 76 5.59 -5.92 1.94
N PHE A 77 5.68 -4.73 2.49
CA PHE A 77 5.02 -3.53 1.97
C PHE A 77 5.96 -2.84 1.00
N HIS A 78 5.63 -2.86 -0.28
CA HIS A 78 6.31 -2.12 -1.34
C HIS A 78 5.53 -0.83 -1.59
N VAL A 79 5.99 0.26 -1.01
CA VAL A 79 5.29 1.55 -1.05
C VAL A 79 5.94 2.46 -2.08
N THR A 80 5.16 2.90 -3.07
CA THR A 80 5.60 3.81 -4.13
C THR A 80 4.98 5.20 -3.90
N ASN A 81 5.82 6.22 -3.82
CA ASN A 81 5.35 7.61 -3.77
C ASN A 81 5.06 8.10 -5.20
N LEU A 82 3.79 8.46 -5.47
CA LEU A 82 3.32 8.93 -6.79
C LEU A 82 3.27 10.45 -6.92
N GLU A 83 3.78 11.19 -5.93
CA GLU A 83 3.81 12.65 -6.01
C GLU A 83 4.60 13.13 -7.21
N GLN A 84 4.09 14.22 -7.82
CA GLN A 84 4.77 14.90 -8.91
C GLN A 84 5.65 16.04 -8.39
N ASP A 85 5.36 16.55 -7.19
CA ASP A 85 6.14 17.58 -6.53
C ASP A 85 7.34 16.94 -5.84
N TRP A 86 8.53 17.29 -6.24
CA TRP A 86 9.80 16.70 -5.82
C TRP A 86 10.10 16.85 -4.31
N ASP A 87 9.44 17.78 -3.65
CA ASP A 87 9.62 18.13 -2.23
C ASP A 87 8.52 17.56 -1.31
N VAL A 88 7.73 16.59 -1.79
CA VAL A 88 6.66 15.97 -1.00
C VAL A 88 6.98 14.51 -0.70
N PRO A 89 7.78 14.22 0.32
CA PRO A 89 7.99 12.87 0.79
C PRO A 89 6.74 12.32 1.48
N HIS A 90 6.64 10.99 1.57
CA HIS A 90 5.69 10.31 2.42
C HIS A 90 6.43 9.38 3.38
N GLY A 91 5.97 9.35 4.62
CA GLY A 91 6.36 8.32 5.56
C GLY A 91 5.43 7.12 5.50
N PHE A 92 5.86 5.97 5.99
CA PHE A 92 5.00 4.80 6.17
C PHE A 92 5.39 4.07 7.44
N GLY A 93 4.47 3.95 8.39
CA GLY A 93 4.66 3.22 9.64
C GLY A 93 3.43 2.43 10.03
N ILE A 94 3.60 1.29 10.71
CA ILE A 94 2.53 0.45 11.24
C ILE A 94 2.51 0.62 12.76
N LYS A 95 1.38 1.06 13.32
CA LYS A 95 1.25 1.32 14.75
C LYS A 95 1.46 0.04 15.57
N GLY A 96 2.45 0.10 16.44
CA GLY A 96 2.80 -1.01 17.34
C GLY A 96 3.59 -2.14 16.66
N ALA A 97 4.10 -1.95 15.46
CA ALA A 97 5.15 -2.78 14.91
C ALA A 97 6.52 -2.32 15.44
N ASN A 98 7.40 -3.28 15.75
CA ASN A 98 8.76 -2.98 16.23
C ASN A 98 9.74 -2.78 15.07
N ASN A 99 9.29 -2.19 13.99
CA ASN A 99 10.12 -1.94 12.82
C ASN A 99 10.24 -0.44 12.53
N ALA A 100 11.32 -0.08 11.88
CA ALA A 100 11.53 1.28 11.44
C ALA A 100 10.46 1.70 10.43
N GLU A 101 10.13 2.98 10.43
CA GLU A 101 9.32 3.60 9.41
C GLU A 101 10.13 3.81 8.11
N LEU A 102 9.43 3.93 6.99
CA LEU A 102 10.01 4.32 5.71
C LEU A 102 9.85 5.82 5.50
N LEU A 103 10.86 6.44 4.88
CA LEU A 103 10.77 7.75 4.25
C LEU A 103 10.92 7.54 2.74
N ILE A 104 9.92 7.93 1.97
CA ILE A 104 9.81 7.60 0.55
C ILE A 104 9.73 8.90 -0.24
N MET A 105 10.77 9.20 -1.02
CA MET A 105 10.81 10.38 -1.87
C MET A 105 9.91 10.22 -3.10
N PRO A 106 9.47 11.32 -3.73
CA PRO A 106 8.67 11.28 -4.96
C PRO A 106 9.31 10.38 -6.04
N GLY A 107 8.52 9.48 -6.61
CA GLY A 107 8.96 8.52 -7.62
C GLY A 107 9.71 7.30 -7.07
N GLU A 108 10.01 7.24 -5.78
CA GLU A 108 10.66 6.07 -5.17
C GLU A 108 9.67 4.98 -4.78
N THR A 109 10.18 3.76 -4.73
CA THR A 109 9.53 2.61 -4.08
C THR A 109 10.46 2.08 -3.00
N GLN A 110 9.95 2.02 -1.77
CA GLN A 110 10.66 1.44 -0.65
C GLN A 110 9.92 0.23 -0.09
N THR A 111 10.65 -0.67 0.57
CA THR A 111 10.07 -1.92 1.08
C THR A 111 10.27 -2.05 2.58
N LEU A 112 9.16 -2.24 3.30
CA LEU A 112 9.14 -2.59 4.72
C LEU A 112 8.79 -4.07 4.89
N LYS A 113 9.66 -4.83 5.57
CA LYS A 113 9.34 -6.19 6.02
C LYS A 113 8.71 -6.13 7.42
N TRP A 114 7.59 -6.82 7.59
CA TRP A 114 6.90 -6.93 8.87
C TRP A 114 6.39 -8.35 9.10
N VAL A 115 6.46 -8.82 10.35
CA VAL A 115 5.89 -10.09 10.77
C VAL A 115 4.92 -9.79 11.91
N PRO A 116 3.59 -9.93 11.70
CA PRO A 116 2.61 -9.67 12.75
C PRO A 116 2.74 -10.70 13.88
N ASP A 117 2.89 -10.18 15.09
CA ASP A 117 3.02 -10.96 16.35
C ASP A 117 1.72 -11.07 17.13
N ARG A 118 0.64 -10.41 16.67
CA ARG A 118 -0.67 -10.37 17.33
C ARG A 118 -1.80 -10.27 16.31
N VAL A 119 -2.96 -10.76 16.70
CA VAL A 119 -4.22 -10.59 15.96
C VAL A 119 -4.86 -9.25 16.29
N GLY A 120 -5.65 -8.72 15.35
CA GLY A 120 -6.39 -7.47 15.55
C GLY A 120 -6.39 -6.58 14.34
N ILE A 121 -6.84 -5.35 14.53
CA ILE A 121 -6.80 -4.29 13.53
C ILE A 121 -5.67 -3.35 13.90
N LEU A 122 -4.68 -3.27 13.01
CA LEU A 122 -3.51 -2.41 13.18
C LEU A 122 -3.57 -1.28 12.13
N PRO A 123 -3.60 -0.02 12.57
CA PRO A 123 -3.51 1.08 11.63
C PRO A 123 -2.07 1.23 11.11
N PHE A 124 -1.96 1.64 9.85
CA PHE A 124 -0.76 2.23 9.29
C PHE A 124 -1.04 3.68 8.89
N TYR A 125 -0.03 4.50 8.81
CA TYR A 125 -0.19 5.94 8.61
C TYR A 125 1.06 6.55 7.99
N CYS A 126 0.87 7.73 7.42
CA CYS A 126 1.99 8.57 6.99
C CYS A 126 2.70 9.14 8.22
N THR A 127 4.00 8.96 8.32
CA THR A 127 4.81 9.41 9.46
C THR A 127 5.49 10.74 9.19
N ASP A 128 5.45 11.24 7.94
CA ASP A 128 6.09 12.48 7.55
C ASP A 128 5.06 13.49 7.02
N PHE A 129 5.21 14.76 7.43
CA PHE A 129 4.25 15.81 7.07
C PHE A 129 4.27 16.09 5.57
N CYS A 130 3.21 15.72 4.88
CA CYS A 130 3.09 15.81 3.42
C CYS A 130 2.03 16.82 2.92
N SER A 131 1.06 17.19 3.76
CA SER A 131 -0.04 18.10 3.40
C SER A 131 -0.86 18.53 4.61
N ALA A 132 -1.79 19.46 4.41
CA ALA A 132 -2.76 19.84 5.43
C ALA A 132 -3.67 18.67 5.86
N LEU A 133 -3.87 17.66 5.01
CA LEU A 133 -4.63 16.44 5.30
C LEU A 133 -3.74 15.25 5.69
N HIS A 134 -2.52 15.52 6.14
CA HIS A 134 -1.57 14.50 6.57
C HIS A 134 -2.17 13.51 7.59
N GLN A 135 -2.95 13.98 8.53
CA GLN A 135 -3.60 13.17 9.57
C GLN A 135 -4.62 12.18 9.01
N GLU A 136 -5.19 12.46 7.84
CA GLU A 136 -6.15 11.58 7.16
C GLU A 136 -5.47 10.46 6.37
N MET A 137 -4.16 10.58 6.15
CA MET A 137 -3.38 9.62 5.36
C MET A 137 -3.05 8.37 6.19
N SER A 138 -4.04 7.50 6.30
CA SER A 138 -3.97 6.27 7.09
C SER A 138 -4.76 5.14 6.45
N GLY A 139 -4.54 3.92 6.95
CA GLY A 139 -5.29 2.73 6.58
C GLY A 139 -5.20 1.66 7.65
N TYR A 140 -5.77 0.49 7.38
CA TYR A 140 -5.88 -0.58 8.37
C TYR A 140 -5.47 -1.94 7.81
N ILE A 141 -4.81 -2.71 8.66
CA ILE A 141 -4.48 -4.11 8.41
C ILE A 141 -5.23 -4.94 9.42
N ARG A 142 -6.06 -5.87 8.94
CA ARG A 142 -6.68 -6.87 9.80
C ARG A 142 -5.85 -8.14 9.82
N VAL A 143 -5.25 -8.42 10.97
CA VAL A 143 -4.49 -9.64 11.21
C VAL A 143 -5.38 -10.68 11.84
N SER A 144 -5.51 -11.83 11.17
CA SER A 144 -6.27 -13.00 11.62
C SER A 144 -5.37 -13.99 12.37
N PRO A 145 -5.94 -14.89 13.19
CA PRO A 145 -5.17 -15.97 13.81
C PRO A 145 -4.45 -16.84 12.77
N LYS A 146 -3.35 -17.47 13.21
CA LYS A 146 -2.65 -18.47 12.40
C LYS A 146 -3.63 -19.61 12.03
N GLY A 147 -3.64 -20.00 10.75
CA GLY A 147 -4.58 -21.02 10.25
C GLY A 147 -5.98 -20.50 9.85
N SER A 148 -6.26 -19.20 9.99
CA SER A 148 -7.50 -18.60 9.53
C SER A 148 -7.75 -18.87 8.04
N THR A 149 -9.02 -19.07 7.69
CA THR A 149 -9.50 -19.24 6.31
C THR A 149 -9.95 -17.92 5.66
N VAL A 150 -9.85 -16.79 6.38
CA VAL A 150 -10.18 -15.48 5.84
C VAL A 150 -9.36 -15.23 4.56
N PRO A 151 -10.01 -14.95 3.42
CA PRO A 151 -9.31 -14.72 2.18
C PRO A 151 -8.53 -13.40 2.24
N LEU A 152 -7.43 -13.35 1.50
CA LEU A 152 -6.69 -12.12 1.29
C LEU A 152 -7.53 -11.19 0.43
N SER A 153 -7.81 -9.99 0.92
CA SER A 153 -8.59 -8.97 0.23
C SER A 153 -8.10 -7.57 0.57
N PHE A 154 -8.44 -6.59 -0.25
CA PHE A 154 -8.07 -5.20 -0.03
C PHE A 154 -9.04 -4.25 -0.73
N SER A 155 -9.10 -3.00 -0.25
CA SER A 155 -9.84 -1.91 -0.90
C SER A 155 -8.91 -0.78 -1.34
N LEU A 156 -9.33 -0.05 -2.35
CA LEU A 156 -8.62 1.10 -2.88
C LEU A 156 -9.34 2.38 -2.43
N GLY A 157 -8.64 3.21 -1.63
CA GLY A 157 -8.98 4.62 -1.42
C GLY A 157 -10.38 4.93 -0.93
N GLN A 158 -10.84 4.32 0.16
CA GLN A 158 -12.15 4.67 0.74
C GLN A 158 -12.17 6.05 1.42
N ASN A 159 -11.01 6.65 1.68
CA ASN A 159 -10.93 7.96 2.35
C ASN A 159 -11.23 9.15 1.43
N SER A 160 -11.32 8.95 0.14
CA SER A 160 -11.77 9.99 -0.79
C SER A 160 -13.30 9.98 -0.89
N ARG A 161 -13.99 10.58 0.10
CA ARG A 161 -15.42 10.88 -0.06
C ARG A 161 -15.57 11.83 -1.25
N PRO A 162 -16.49 11.53 -2.20
CA PRO A 162 -16.80 12.46 -3.26
C PRO A 162 -17.17 13.82 -2.67
N LEU A 163 -16.55 14.91 -3.15
CA LEU A 163 -16.96 16.28 -2.79
C LEU A 163 -18.46 16.49 -3.04
N ASP A 164 -19.04 15.75 -3.96
CA ASP A 164 -20.47 15.82 -4.32
C ASP A 164 -21.41 15.37 -3.19
N SER A 165 -20.92 14.65 -2.18
CA SER A 165 -21.74 14.29 -1.01
C SER A 165 -21.95 15.45 -0.01
N LEU A 166 -21.25 16.57 -0.20
CA LEU A 166 -21.36 17.76 0.68
C LEU A 166 -22.26 18.86 0.14
N THR A 167 -22.80 18.70 -1.08
CA THR A 167 -23.63 19.74 -1.71
C THR A 167 -25.13 19.48 -1.72
N THR A 168 -25.61 18.45 -1.02
CA THR A 168 -27.05 18.21 -0.87
C THR A 168 -27.47 18.38 0.58
N LYS A 169 -27.61 19.66 1.00
CA LYS A 169 -28.64 20.10 1.95
C LYS A 169 -28.93 21.58 1.75
#